data_c49b53424371fa6dae9fd549741edd92
#
_entry.id   c49b53424371fa6dae9fd549741edd92
#
_cell.length_a   1.000
_cell.length_b   1.000
_cell.length_c   1.000
_cell.angle_alpha   90.00
_cell.angle_beta   90.00
_cell.angle_gamma   90.00
#
_symmetry.space_group_name_H-M   'P 1'
#
loop_
_entity.id
_entity.type
_entity.pdbx_description
1 polymer ?
#
loop_
_entity_poly.entity_id
_entity_poly.type
_entity_poly.pdbx_seq_one_letter_code
_entity_poly.pdbx_strand_id
1 'polypeptide(L)'
;MSYFLAFCLALCWGTAFLATKNIVTVLPPYWSTFFRVLAGLIFFLVLYTIQKKSLKINPKQLWRPFVIGFLLILFPFAALSWGQRFVAPTVGGIFNGTVPIWSFIAGAIILKGVDRFTWRRAAGIVFGIIGLLVITWPKVSANFHGINSTEIYGYLALLFMAWSYGLGNVMTKKIMVDNHSTTLEANTFYQYLISAVILLAVSFIAEPFPQTSQFSAKVIISIICAGVFSSAVAFLLMVALIKRWGATRMASVTYFSPIIAMVLDIFALRRYPTSYELLGLFIIFCGLFLIQKPIKE
;
A
#
# COMPACT_ATOMS: atom_id res chain seq x y z
N MET A 1 -2.65 -10.90 -21.34
CA MET A 1 -3.15 -11.32 -20.01
C MET A 1 -2.44 -10.62 -18.84
N SER A 2 -1.11 -10.60 -18.74
CA SER A 2 -0.42 -9.95 -17.59
C SER A 2 -0.64 -8.42 -17.48
N TYR A 3 -0.68 -7.71 -18.58
CA TYR A 3 -0.99 -6.25 -18.59
C TYR A 3 -2.41 -5.95 -18.16
N PHE A 4 -3.38 -6.82 -18.50
CA PHE A 4 -4.75 -6.70 -18.01
C PHE A 4 -4.82 -6.88 -16.49
N LEU A 5 -4.12 -7.88 -15.92
CA LEU A 5 -4.02 -8.06 -14.46
C LEU A 5 -3.37 -6.84 -13.79
N ALA A 6 -2.35 -6.25 -14.43
CA ALA A 6 -1.70 -5.04 -13.93
C ALA A 6 -2.65 -3.84 -13.93
N PHE A 7 -3.45 -3.68 -14.97
CA PHE A 7 -4.47 -2.63 -15.04
C PHE A 7 -5.55 -2.81 -13.95
N CYS A 8 -6.06 -4.02 -13.76
CA CYS A 8 -7.00 -4.33 -12.69
C CYS A 8 -6.39 -4.04 -11.31
N LEU A 9 -5.12 -4.41 -11.09
CA LEU A 9 -4.41 -4.13 -9.85
C LEU A 9 -4.25 -2.62 -9.61
N ALA A 10 -3.91 -1.87 -10.65
CA ALA A 10 -3.81 -0.42 -10.58
C ALA A 10 -5.13 0.24 -10.16
N LEU A 11 -6.26 -0.18 -10.75
CA LEU A 11 -7.59 0.29 -10.36
C LEU A 11 -7.90 -0.05 -8.90
N CYS A 12 -7.64 -1.29 -8.47
CA CYS A 12 -7.84 -1.70 -7.10
C CYS A 12 -7.05 -0.81 -6.12
N TRP A 13 -5.78 -0.54 -6.41
CA TRP A 13 -4.96 0.27 -5.52
C TRP A 13 -5.29 1.76 -5.58
N GLY A 14 -5.61 2.30 -6.75
CA GLY A 14 -5.97 3.70 -6.91
C GLY A 14 -7.25 4.07 -6.15
N THR A 15 -8.25 3.18 -6.17
CA THR A 15 -9.52 3.39 -5.44
C THR A 15 -9.36 3.27 -3.91
N ALA A 16 -8.33 2.56 -3.43
CA ALA A 16 -8.08 2.37 -1.99
C ALA A 16 -7.96 3.68 -1.22
N PHE A 17 -7.33 4.70 -1.83
CA PHE A 17 -7.06 5.98 -1.15
C PHE A 17 -8.34 6.76 -0.89
N LEU A 18 -9.22 6.86 -1.86
CA LEU A 18 -10.54 7.50 -1.69
C LEU A 18 -11.41 6.71 -0.70
N ALA A 19 -11.45 5.38 -0.84
CA ALA A 19 -12.21 4.53 0.08
C ALA A 19 -11.70 4.68 1.52
N THR A 20 -10.38 4.66 1.75
CA THR A 20 -9.80 4.87 3.07
C THR A 20 -10.14 6.26 3.61
N LYS A 21 -10.04 7.32 2.80
CA LYS A 21 -10.41 8.69 3.23
C LYS A 21 -11.86 8.77 3.69
N ASN A 22 -12.79 8.17 2.93
CA ASN A 22 -14.20 8.13 3.32
C ASN A 22 -14.43 7.44 4.67
N ILE A 23 -13.64 6.42 5.00
CA ILE A 23 -13.77 5.70 6.26
C ILE A 23 -13.18 6.54 7.39
N VAL A 24 -11.95 7.06 7.26
CA VAL A 24 -11.24 7.76 8.35
C VAL A 24 -11.76 9.16 8.66
N THR A 25 -12.62 9.71 7.81
CA THR A 25 -13.35 10.95 8.12
C THR A 25 -14.47 10.72 9.14
N VAL A 26 -14.88 9.48 9.34
CA VAL A 26 -16.00 9.10 10.21
C VAL A 26 -15.55 8.19 11.34
N LEU A 27 -14.74 7.17 11.03
CA LEU A 27 -14.25 6.19 12.01
C LEU A 27 -12.81 6.52 12.44
N PRO A 28 -12.42 6.19 13.68
CA PRO A 28 -11.04 6.27 14.13
C PRO A 28 -10.11 5.40 13.26
N PRO A 29 -8.82 5.78 13.06
CA PRO A 29 -7.91 5.14 12.10
C PRO A 29 -7.67 3.65 12.33
N TYR A 30 -7.48 3.21 13.57
CA TYR A 30 -7.22 1.79 13.84
C TYR A 30 -8.48 0.96 13.64
N TRP A 31 -9.66 1.44 14.03
CA TRP A 31 -10.94 0.81 13.71
C TRP A 31 -11.20 0.78 12.21
N SER A 32 -10.90 1.86 11.50
CA SER A 32 -10.98 1.92 10.03
C SER A 32 -10.14 0.82 9.38
N THR A 33 -8.90 0.65 9.88
CA THR A 33 -7.96 -0.37 9.41
C THR A 33 -8.44 -1.77 9.76
N PHE A 34 -8.93 -1.96 10.99
CA PHE A 34 -9.49 -3.24 11.43
C PHE A 34 -10.65 -3.70 10.55
N PHE A 35 -11.66 -2.85 10.31
CA PHE A 35 -12.80 -3.23 9.48
C PHE A 35 -12.40 -3.50 8.02
N ARG A 36 -11.44 -2.76 7.49
CA ARG A 36 -10.85 -3.03 6.18
C ARG A 36 -10.22 -4.42 6.12
N VAL A 37 -9.39 -4.77 7.10
CA VAL A 37 -8.70 -6.07 7.16
C VAL A 37 -9.69 -7.19 7.43
N LEU A 38 -10.69 -6.97 8.29
CA LEU A 38 -11.76 -7.93 8.57
C LEU A 38 -12.56 -8.25 7.31
N ALA A 39 -12.93 -7.26 6.51
CA ALA A 39 -13.64 -7.48 5.24
C ALA A 39 -12.80 -8.33 4.26
N GLY A 40 -11.48 -8.09 4.19
CA GLY A 40 -10.56 -8.91 3.41
C GLY A 40 -10.41 -10.33 3.95
N LEU A 41 -10.35 -10.49 5.28
CA LEU A 41 -10.31 -11.81 5.94
C LEU A 41 -11.57 -12.63 5.64
N ILE A 42 -12.75 -12.02 5.77
CA ILE A 42 -14.05 -12.66 5.46
C ILE A 42 -14.06 -13.09 3.98
N PHE A 43 -13.61 -12.23 3.07
CA PHE A 43 -13.51 -12.57 1.65
C PHE A 43 -12.64 -13.82 1.43
N PHE A 44 -11.44 -13.89 2.02
CA PHE A 44 -10.57 -15.05 1.88
C PHE A 44 -11.14 -16.31 2.52
N LEU A 45 -11.78 -16.18 3.69
CA LEU A 45 -12.45 -17.30 4.35
C LEU A 45 -13.54 -17.88 3.44
N VAL A 46 -14.41 -17.05 2.89
CA VAL A 46 -15.48 -17.47 1.97
C VAL A 46 -14.88 -18.09 0.70
N LEU A 47 -13.93 -17.40 0.05
CA LEU A 47 -13.29 -17.85 -1.19
C LEU A 47 -12.64 -19.23 -1.03
N TYR A 48 -11.84 -19.41 0.02
CA TYR A 48 -11.08 -20.65 0.22
C TYR A 48 -11.96 -21.80 0.72
N THR A 49 -13.05 -21.49 1.45
CA THR A 49 -14.06 -22.48 1.81
C THR A 49 -14.80 -22.99 0.57
N ILE A 50 -15.26 -22.10 -0.31
CA ILE A 50 -15.90 -22.48 -1.59
C ILE A 50 -14.95 -23.28 -2.47
N GLN A 51 -13.68 -22.89 -2.55
CA GLN A 51 -12.67 -23.57 -3.34
C GLN A 51 -12.13 -24.85 -2.66
N LYS A 52 -12.61 -25.20 -1.46
CA LYS A 52 -12.16 -26.36 -0.65
C LYS A 52 -10.64 -26.36 -0.46
N LYS A 53 -10.03 -25.20 -0.31
CA LYS A 53 -8.58 -25.05 -0.10
C LYS A 53 -8.19 -25.35 1.34
N SER A 54 -7.07 -26.07 1.50
CA SER A 54 -6.54 -26.34 2.84
C SER A 54 -5.84 -25.08 3.40
N LEU A 55 -6.27 -24.66 4.60
CA LEU A 55 -5.65 -23.59 5.36
C LEU A 55 -4.67 -24.11 6.43
N LYS A 56 -4.28 -25.39 6.36
CA LYS A 56 -3.33 -25.96 7.30
C LYS A 56 -1.95 -25.32 7.14
N ILE A 57 -1.37 -24.88 8.23
CA ILE A 57 -0.02 -24.33 8.33
C ILE A 57 0.71 -24.95 9.51
N ASN A 58 1.99 -25.25 9.35
CA ASN A 58 2.82 -25.68 10.47
C ASN A 58 3.03 -24.48 11.43
N PRO A 59 2.76 -24.59 12.73
CA PRO A 59 2.97 -23.51 13.70
C PRO A 59 4.37 -22.88 13.63
N LYS A 60 5.41 -23.68 13.36
CA LYS A 60 6.78 -23.19 13.18
C LYS A 60 6.95 -22.26 11.97
N GLN A 61 5.99 -22.22 11.07
CA GLN A 61 6.02 -21.38 9.86
C GLN A 61 5.13 -20.13 9.95
N LEU A 62 4.41 -19.92 11.05
CA LEU A 62 3.53 -18.76 11.26
C LEU A 62 4.28 -17.41 11.23
N TRP A 63 5.58 -17.40 11.47
CA TRP A 63 6.39 -16.20 11.32
C TRP A 63 6.37 -15.64 9.88
N ARG A 64 6.15 -16.50 8.87
CA ARG A 64 6.10 -16.10 7.45
C ARG A 64 4.91 -15.21 7.13
N PRO A 65 3.65 -15.67 7.35
CA PRO A 65 2.49 -14.80 7.19
C PRO A 65 2.51 -13.62 8.14
N PHE A 66 3.10 -13.75 9.36
CA PHE A 66 3.26 -12.61 10.27
C PHE A 66 4.14 -11.52 9.65
N VAL A 67 5.34 -11.84 9.17
CA VAL A 67 6.27 -10.84 8.60
C VAL A 67 5.65 -10.18 7.36
N ILE A 68 5.08 -10.97 6.45
CA ILE A 68 4.47 -10.41 5.23
C ILE A 68 3.22 -9.61 5.57
N GLY A 69 2.37 -10.11 6.47
CA GLY A 69 1.16 -9.43 6.93
C GLY A 69 1.48 -8.12 7.67
N PHE A 70 2.53 -8.11 8.48
CA PHE A 70 3.00 -6.88 9.13
C PHE A 70 3.42 -5.83 8.10
N LEU A 71 4.22 -6.22 7.09
CA LEU A 71 4.79 -5.31 6.10
C LEU A 71 3.81 -4.88 5.01
N LEU A 72 2.81 -5.70 4.67
CA LEU A 72 1.88 -5.41 3.57
C LEU A 72 0.47 -5.05 4.02
N ILE A 73 0.08 -5.37 5.26
CA ILE A 73 -1.29 -5.20 5.75
C ILE A 73 -1.30 -4.36 7.02
N LEU A 74 -0.78 -4.89 8.12
CA LEU A 74 -0.92 -4.31 9.45
C LEU A 74 -0.36 -2.89 9.50
N PHE A 75 0.94 -2.75 9.31
CA PHE A 75 1.62 -1.47 9.44
C PHE A 75 1.24 -0.47 8.34
N PRO A 76 1.30 -0.82 7.03
CA PRO A 76 1.03 0.17 5.99
C PRO A 76 -0.43 0.61 5.94
N PHE A 77 -1.40 -0.25 6.26
CA PHE A 77 -2.81 0.16 6.28
C PHE A 77 -3.10 1.07 7.48
N ALA A 78 -2.51 0.77 8.65
CA ALA A 78 -2.61 1.66 9.81
C ALA A 78 -1.96 3.02 9.54
N ALA A 79 -0.77 3.03 8.96
CA ALA A 79 -0.07 4.26 8.56
C ALA A 79 -0.85 5.05 7.50
N LEU A 80 -1.47 4.38 6.52
CA LEU A 80 -2.34 5.01 5.54
C LEU A 80 -3.57 5.64 6.19
N SER A 81 -4.29 4.87 7.02
CA SER A 81 -5.50 5.34 7.70
C SER A 81 -5.21 6.52 8.61
N TRP A 82 -4.13 6.43 9.38
CA TRP A 82 -3.71 7.52 10.26
C TRP A 82 -3.25 8.75 9.47
N GLY A 83 -2.43 8.58 8.46
CA GLY A 83 -1.92 9.66 7.62
C GLY A 83 -3.01 10.38 6.85
N GLN A 84 -3.98 9.65 6.29
CA GLN A 84 -5.09 10.23 5.53
C GLN A 84 -6.10 11.03 6.37
N ARG A 85 -6.00 11.05 7.68
CA ARG A 85 -6.71 12.07 8.48
C ARG A 85 -6.25 13.47 8.12
N PHE A 86 -4.98 13.65 7.85
CA PHE A 86 -4.34 14.95 7.68
C PHE A 86 -4.17 15.36 6.22
N VAL A 87 -4.10 14.39 5.30
CA VAL A 87 -3.81 14.65 3.89
C VAL A 87 -4.88 14.09 2.95
N ALA A 88 -4.87 14.57 1.70
CA ALA A 88 -5.81 14.12 0.68
C ALA A 88 -5.45 12.75 0.10
N PRO A 89 -6.43 12.02 -0.48
CA PRO A 89 -6.21 10.73 -1.15
C PRO A 89 -5.12 10.76 -2.23
N THR A 90 -5.08 11.80 -3.06
CA THR A 90 -4.04 12.00 -4.08
C THR A 90 -2.64 11.92 -3.50
N VAL A 91 -2.41 12.54 -2.34
CA VAL A 91 -1.09 12.52 -1.66
C VAL A 91 -0.73 11.09 -1.27
N GLY A 92 -1.68 10.31 -0.72
CA GLY A 92 -1.49 8.89 -0.44
C GLY A 92 -1.09 8.10 -1.68
N GLY A 93 -1.76 8.35 -2.81
CA GLY A 93 -1.42 7.76 -4.11
C GLY A 93 -0.01 8.11 -4.58
N ILE A 94 0.40 9.38 -4.44
CA ILE A 94 1.73 9.84 -4.85
C ILE A 94 2.84 9.17 -4.02
N PHE A 95 2.69 9.11 -2.70
CA PHE A 95 3.64 8.39 -1.84
C PHE A 95 3.69 6.90 -2.17
N ASN A 96 2.53 6.28 -2.45
CA ASN A 96 2.49 4.90 -2.91
C ASN A 96 3.22 4.70 -4.25
N GLY A 97 3.22 5.69 -5.13
CA GLY A 97 4.01 5.71 -6.36
C GLY A 97 5.52 5.57 -6.13
N THR A 98 6.03 5.81 -4.92
CA THR A 98 7.46 5.62 -4.59
C THR A 98 7.81 4.19 -4.13
N VAL A 99 6.83 3.32 -3.95
CA VAL A 99 7.04 1.91 -3.53
C VAL A 99 8.10 1.18 -4.35
N PRO A 100 8.21 1.35 -5.69
CA PRO A 100 9.26 0.70 -6.47
C PRO A 100 10.68 1.13 -6.09
N ILE A 101 10.88 2.35 -5.64
CA ILE A 101 12.16 2.84 -5.13
C ILE A 101 12.56 2.01 -3.91
N TRP A 102 11.65 1.86 -2.97
CA TRP A 102 11.86 1.08 -1.76
C TRP A 102 12.00 -0.41 -2.04
N SER A 103 11.22 -0.95 -2.99
CA SER A 103 11.36 -2.34 -3.45
C SER A 103 12.72 -2.57 -4.10
N PHE A 104 13.25 -1.62 -4.86
CA PHE A 104 14.58 -1.72 -5.45
C PHE A 104 15.67 -1.71 -4.37
N ILE A 105 15.63 -0.77 -3.43
CA ILE A 105 16.60 -0.68 -2.33
C ILE A 105 16.58 -1.97 -1.51
N ALA A 106 15.40 -2.44 -1.10
CA ALA A 106 15.24 -3.68 -0.35
C ALA A 106 15.71 -4.90 -1.16
N GLY A 107 15.40 -4.94 -2.46
CA GLY A 107 15.81 -6.01 -3.38
C GLY A 107 17.31 -6.10 -3.53
N ALA A 108 17.99 -4.97 -3.67
CA ALA A 108 19.45 -4.91 -3.77
C ALA A 108 20.17 -5.44 -2.51
N ILE A 109 19.55 -5.21 -1.33
CA ILE A 109 20.10 -5.66 -0.04
C ILE A 109 19.77 -7.14 0.22
N ILE A 110 18.52 -7.56 -0.02
CA ILE A 110 17.97 -8.84 0.44
C ILE A 110 18.12 -9.95 -0.61
N LEU A 111 17.92 -9.61 -1.91
CA LEU A 111 17.98 -10.54 -3.03
C LEU A 111 19.34 -10.41 -3.74
N LYS A 112 20.40 -10.92 -3.12
CA LYS A 112 21.77 -10.85 -3.64
C LYS A 112 21.82 -11.24 -5.13
N GLY A 113 22.23 -10.28 -5.98
CA GLY A 113 22.51 -10.52 -7.40
C GLY A 113 21.36 -10.21 -8.39
N VAL A 114 20.13 -9.94 -7.94
CA VAL A 114 18.98 -9.68 -8.84
C VAL A 114 18.91 -8.22 -9.28
N ASP A 115 19.26 -7.29 -8.40
CA ASP A 115 19.23 -5.85 -8.67
C ASP A 115 20.60 -5.22 -8.40
N ARG A 116 21.49 -5.22 -9.42
CA ARG A 116 22.80 -4.58 -9.29
C ARG A 116 22.66 -3.07 -9.16
N PHE A 117 23.42 -2.48 -8.22
CA PHE A 117 23.55 -1.03 -8.09
C PHE A 117 24.16 -0.44 -9.37
N THR A 118 23.53 0.58 -9.92
CA THR A 118 24.07 1.38 -11.02
C THR A 118 23.84 2.85 -10.75
N TRP A 119 24.74 3.72 -11.24
CA TRP A 119 24.60 5.17 -11.10
C TRP A 119 23.29 5.71 -11.63
N ARG A 120 22.75 5.09 -12.68
CA ARG A 120 21.45 5.44 -13.25
C ARG A 120 20.30 5.14 -12.29
N ARG A 121 20.34 3.99 -11.60
CA ARG A 121 19.32 3.63 -10.60
C ARG A 121 19.46 4.51 -9.35
N ALA A 122 20.70 4.85 -8.97
CA ALA A 122 20.94 5.82 -7.90
C ALA A 122 20.35 7.20 -8.24
N ALA A 123 20.56 7.69 -9.46
CA ALA A 123 19.93 8.93 -9.95
C ALA A 123 18.40 8.83 -9.88
N GLY A 124 17.81 7.69 -10.27
CA GLY A 124 16.36 7.48 -10.16
C GLY A 124 15.83 7.57 -8.73
N ILE A 125 16.57 7.06 -7.74
CA ILE A 125 16.23 7.21 -6.31
C ILE A 125 16.28 8.68 -5.91
N VAL A 126 17.34 9.41 -6.31
CA VAL A 126 17.48 10.85 -6.01
C VAL A 126 16.31 11.64 -6.59
N PHE A 127 15.93 11.40 -7.86
CA PHE A 127 14.74 12.02 -8.46
C PHE A 127 13.47 11.70 -7.68
N GLY A 128 13.29 10.45 -7.23
CA GLY A 128 12.15 10.07 -6.42
C GLY A 128 12.06 10.84 -5.09
N ILE A 129 13.20 11.01 -4.42
CA ILE A 129 13.30 11.80 -3.17
C ILE A 129 13.02 13.28 -3.44
N ILE A 130 13.62 13.87 -4.49
CA ILE A 130 13.37 15.26 -4.88
C ILE A 130 11.88 15.48 -5.17
N GLY A 131 11.25 14.58 -5.90
CA GLY A 131 9.81 14.67 -6.19
C GLY A 131 8.95 14.66 -4.93
N LEU A 132 9.26 13.80 -3.95
CA LEU A 132 8.59 13.82 -2.64
C LEU A 132 8.80 15.16 -1.90
N LEU A 133 10.02 15.69 -1.89
CA LEU A 133 10.32 16.98 -1.28
C LEU A 133 9.55 18.11 -1.95
N VAL A 134 9.44 18.13 -3.27
CA VAL A 134 8.65 19.12 -4.01
C VAL A 134 7.19 19.08 -3.59
N ILE A 135 6.59 17.90 -3.49
CA ILE A 135 5.18 17.73 -3.08
C ILE A 135 4.94 18.24 -1.66
N THR A 136 5.88 17.96 -0.76
CA THR A 136 5.73 18.29 0.67
C THR A 136 6.15 19.73 0.99
N TRP A 137 6.93 20.36 0.11
CA TRP A 137 7.54 21.68 0.31
C TRP A 137 6.60 22.78 0.80
N PRO A 138 5.39 22.99 0.22
CA PRO A 138 4.49 24.06 0.66
C PRO A 138 4.10 23.95 2.14
N LYS A 139 3.99 22.71 2.64
CA LYS A 139 3.59 22.45 4.03
C LYS A 139 4.79 22.45 4.97
N VAL A 140 5.94 21.99 4.51
CA VAL A 140 7.20 22.06 5.26
C VAL A 140 7.60 23.53 5.42
N SER A 141 7.58 24.31 4.34
CA SER A 141 7.95 25.73 4.39
C SER A 141 7.00 26.56 5.28
N ALA A 142 5.70 26.27 5.26
CA ALA A 142 4.73 26.91 6.14
C ALA A 142 5.04 26.67 7.62
N ASN A 143 5.54 25.48 7.99
CA ASN A 143 5.94 25.19 9.38
C ASN A 143 7.18 25.95 9.85
N PHE A 144 8.14 26.21 8.96
CA PHE A 144 9.29 27.07 9.30
C PHE A 144 8.88 28.51 9.67
N HIS A 145 7.67 28.92 9.28
CA HIS A 145 7.09 30.22 9.59
C HIS A 145 6.14 30.17 10.82
N GLY A 146 6.21 29.10 11.63
CA GLY A 146 5.44 28.96 12.87
C GLY A 146 3.97 28.51 12.66
N ILE A 147 3.58 28.10 11.46
CA ILE A 147 2.27 27.52 11.18
C ILE A 147 2.31 26.04 11.54
N ASN A 148 1.60 25.68 12.60
CA ASN A 148 1.55 24.30 13.11
C ASN A 148 0.83 23.41 12.10
N SER A 149 1.58 22.63 11.32
CA SER A 149 1.03 21.76 10.28
C SER A 149 1.08 20.30 10.71
N THR A 150 -0.04 19.79 11.18
CA THR A 150 -0.21 18.34 11.46
C THR A 150 -0.07 17.47 10.21
N GLU A 151 -0.13 18.08 9.01
CA GLU A 151 0.04 17.38 7.74
C GLU A 151 1.41 16.74 7.57
N ILE A 152 2.47 17.29 8.21
CA ILE A 152 3.81 16.66 8.20
C ILE A 152 3.77 15.25 8.76
N TYR A 153 3.04 15.04 9.84
CA TYR A 153 2.87 13.70 10.40
C TYR A 153 2.17 12.77 9.41
N GLY A 154 1.19 13.30 8.65
CA GLY A 154 0.55 12.58 7.56
C GLY A 154 1.54 12.15 6.48
N TYR A 155 2.41 13.06 6.03
CA TYR A 155 3.47 12.75 5.05
C TYR A 155 4.45 11.70 5.56
N LEU A 156 4.90 11.81 6.81
CA LEU A 156 5.79 10.80 7.42
C LEU A 156 5.12 9.42 7.48
N ALA A 157 3.86 9.36 7.90
CA ALA A 157 3.12 8.09 7.93
C ALA A 157 3.03 7.46 6.52
N LEU A 158 2.75 8.25 5.48
CA LEU A 158 2.69 7.78 4.11
C LEU A 158 4.07 7.37 3.55
N LEU A 159 5.14 8.05 3.97
CA LEU A 159 6.51 7.66 3.63
C LEU A 159 6.85 6.28 4.19
N PHE A 160 6.57 6.06 5.48
CA PHE A 160 6.78 4.76 6.13
C PHE A 160 5.86 3.67 5.56
N MET A 161 4.62 4.01 5.18
CA MET A 161 3.73 3.12 4.43
C MET A 161 4.40 2.63 3.14
N ALA A 162 4.91 3.55 2.33
CA ALA A 162 5.55 3.22 1.04
C ALA A 162 6.82 2.37 1.24
N TRP A 163 7.64 2.70 2.24
CA TRP A 163 8.81 1.93 2.64
C TRP A 163 8.44 0.49 3.03
N SER A 164 7.42 0.34 3.86
CA SER A 164 6.94 -0.96 4.31
C SER A 164 6.44 -1.82 3.14
N TYR A 165 5.66 -1.24 2.23
CA TYR A 165 5.24 -1.95 1.01
C TYR A 165 6.42 -2.38 0.15
N GLY A 166 7.43 -1.52 -0.03
CA GLY A 166 8.63 -1.85 -0.79
C GLY A 166 9.35 -3.07 -0.23
N LEU A 167 9.58 -3.07 1.08
CA LEU A 167 10.18 -4.20 1.80
C LEU A 167 9.29 -5.44 1.75
N GLY A 168 7.99 -5.29 1.95
CA GLY A 168 7.00 -6.36 1.93
C GLY A 168 6.91 -7.07 0.59
N ASN A 169 7.02 -6.34 -0.54
CA ASN A 169 7.04 -6.93 -1.88
C ASN A 169 8.24 -7.87 -2.08
N VAL A 170 9.42 -7.46 -1.62
CA VAL A 170 10.65 -8.25 -1.69
C VAL A 170 10.57 -9.47 -0.78
N MET A 171 10.05 -9.29 0.45
CA MET A 171 9.85 -10.40 1.39
C MET A 171 8.80 -11.40 0.88
N THR A 172 7.74 -10.93 0.20
CA THR A 172 6.75 -11.80 -0.44
C THR A 172 7.41 -12.69 -1.49
N LYS A 173 8.26 -12.13 -2.35
CA LYS A 173 9.04 -12.93 -3.31
C LYS A 173 9.87 -13.97 -2.58
N LYS A 174 10.71 -13.56 -1.64
CA LYS A 174 11.64 -14.44 -0.92
C LYS A 174 10.93 -15.54 -0.11
N ILE A 175 9.82 -15.23 0.55
CA ILE A 175 9.16 -16.13 1.51
C ILE A 175 8.05 -16.96 0.86
N MET A 176 7.28 -16.38 -0.07
CA MET A 176 6.11 -17.04 -0.65
C MET A 176 6.35 -17.59 -2.05
N VAL A 177 7.09 -16.85 -2.89
CA VAL A 177 7.24 -17.22 -4.31
C VAL A 177 8.41 -18.16 -4.49
N ASP A 178 9.55 -17.88 -3.87
CA ASP A 178 10.76 -18.69 -4.02
C ASP A 178 10.82 -19.88 -3.04
N ASN A 179 9.90 -19.94 -2.06
CA ASN A 179 9.86 -20.98 -1.03
C ASN A 179 8.44 -21.58 -0.89
N HIS A 180 8.24 -22.76 -1.42
CA HIS A 180 6.95 -23.47 -1.50
C HIS A 180 6.55 -24.26 -0.24
N SER A 181 7.14 -23.99 0.91
CA SER A 181 6.85 -24.76 2.15
C SER A 181 5.47 -24.50 2.76
N THR A 182 4.78 -23.44 2.33
CA THR A 182 3.39 -23.13 2.72
C THR A 182 2.58 -22.82 1.47
N THR A 183 1.29 -23.20 1.47
CA THR A 183 0.40 -22.83 0.37
C THR A 183 0.15 -21.31 0.36
N LEU A 184 -0.10 -20.77 -0.82
CA LEU A 184 -0.44 -19.36 -0.98
C LEU A 184 -1.68 -19.01 -0.14
N GLU A 185 -2.68 -19.91 -0.19
CA GLU A 185 -3.97 -19.75 0.47
C GLU A 185 -3.81 -19.68 2.00
N ALA A 186 -3.11 -20.66 2.59
CA ALA A 186 -2.85 -20.63 4.03
C ALA A 186 -2.03 -19.39 4.43
N ASN A 187 -0.97 -19.07 3.68
CA ASN A 187 -0.14 -17.91 3.97
C ASN A 187 -0.96 -16.61 3.94
N THR A 188 -1.78 -16.40 2.90
CA THR A 188 -2.61 -15.21 2.75
C THR A 188 -3.67 -15.12 3.84
N PHE A 189 -4.35 -16.22 4.14
CA PHE A 189 -5.36 -16.27 5.20
C PHE A 189 -4.77 -15.86 6.56
N TYR A 190 -3.62 -16.45 6.93
CA TYR A 190 -2.99 -16.13 8.23
C TYR A 190 -2.39 -14.73 8.27
N GLN A 191 -1.97 -14.14 7.15
CA GLN A 191 -1.59 -12.71 7.10
C GLN A 191 -2.75 -11.83 7.55
N TYR A 192 -3.95 -12.05 6.98
CA TYR A 192 -5.14 -11.28 7.32
C TYR A 192 -5.64 -11.59 8.73
N LEU A 193 -5.65 -12.87 9.13
CA LEU A 193 -6.09 -13.29 10.45
C LEU A 193 -5.22 -12.65 11.56
N ILE A 194 -3.91 -12.81 11.46
CA ILE A 194 -2.97 -12.26 12.46
C ILE A 194 -3.08 -10.72 12.51
N SER A 195 -3.14 -10.08 11.33
CA SER A 195 -3.32 -8.63 11.26
C SER A 195 -4.64 -8.17 11.86
N ALA A 196 -5.73 -8.89 11.63
CA ALA A 196 -7.04 -8.57 12.21
C ALA A 196 -7.04 -8.69 13.73
N VAL A 197 -6.44 -9.76 14.28
CA VAL A 197 -6.36 -9.97 15.74
C VAL A 197 -5.54 -8.85 16.40
N ILE A 198 -4.38 -8.50 15.83
CA ILE A 198 -3.54 -7.43 16.37
C ILE A 198 -4.25 -6.08 16.27
N LEU A 199 -4.87 -5.77 15.10
CA LEU A 199 -5.60 -4.51 14.92
C LEU A 199 -6.80 -4.41 15.86
N LEU A 200 -7.52 -5.50 16.09
CA LEU A 200 -8.62 -5.52 17.07
C LEU A 200 -8.12 -5.12 18.45
N ALA A 201 -7.03 -5.74 18.91
CA ALA A 201 -6.45 -5.43 20.21
C ALA A 201 -5.97 -3.97 20.29
N VAL A 202 -5.24 -3.51 19.25
CA VAL A 202 -4.74 -2.11 19.19
C VAL A 202 -5.90 -1.13 19.15
N SER A 203 -6.96 -1.41 18.38
CA SER A 203 -8.13 -0.53 18.29
C SER A 203 -8.82 -0.35 19.62
N PHE A 204 -9.03 -1.43 20.37
CA PHE A 204 -9.66 -1.36 21.72
C PHE A 204 -8.80 -0.61 22.75
N ILE A 205 -7.46 -0.70 22.63
CA ILE A 205 -6.55 -0.03 23.56
C ILE A 205 -6.40 1.47 23.21
N ALA A 206 -6.33 1.80 21.92
CA ALA A 206 -5.93 3.13 21.48
C ALA A 206 -7.11 4.06 21.14
N GLU A 207 -8.30 3.53 20.87
CA GLU A 207 -9.41 4.31 20.33
C GLU A 207 -10.75 3.89 20.92
N PRO A 208 -11.71 4.82 21.09
CA PRO A 208 -13.07 4.47 21.51
C PRO A 208 -13.75 3.61 20.43
N PHE A 209 -14.64 2.70 20.86
CA PHE A 209 -15.42 1.88 19.94
C PHE A 209 -16.36 2.76 19.12
N PRO A 210 -16.43 2.59 17.79
CA PRO A 210 -17.28 3.39 16.91
C PRO A 210 -18.78 3.18 17.23
N GLN A 211 -19.53 4.27 17.18
CA GLN A 211 -20.98 4.22 17.37
C GLN A 211 -21.68 3.67 16.11
N THR A 212 -22.79 2.97 16.29
CA THR A 212 -23.57 2.38 15.19
C THR A 212 -24.00 3.43 14.15
N SER A 213 -24.31 4.65 14.60
CA SER A 213 -24.68 5.78 13.73
C SER A 213 -23.60 6.20 12.73
N GLN A 214 -22.34 5.85 12.98
CA GLN A 214 -21.20 6.15 12.10
C GLN A 214 -21.12 5.21 10.88
N PHE A 215 -21.82 4.06 10.91
CA PHE A 215 -21.82 3.07 9.83
C PHE A 215 -22.88 3.38 8.77
N SER A 216 -22.77 4.53 8.12
CA SER A 216 -23.61 4.87 6.96
C SER A 216 -23.34 3.92 5.77
N ALA A 217 -24.26 3.85 4.82
CA ALA A 217 -24.09 3.05 3.60
C ALA A 217 -22.78 3.41 2.86
N LYS A 218 -22.41 4.70 2.81
CA LYS A 218 -21.16 5.17 2.22
C LYS A 218 -19.93 4.58 2.92
N VAL A 219 -19.93 4.54 4.26
CA VAL A 219 -18.83 3.97 5.05
C VAL A 219 -18.72 2.47 4.82
N ILE A 220 -19.85 1.75 4.86
CA ILE A 220 -19.88 0.29 4.64
C ILE A 220 -19.39 -0.06 3.23
N ILE A 221 -19.87 0.62 2.19
CA ILE A 221 -19.41 0.43 0.81
C ILE A 221 -17.91 0.72 0.71
N SER A 222 -17.41 1.76 1.38
CA SER A 222 -15.98 2.09 1.39
C SER A 222 -15.15 1.02 2.11
N ILE A 223 -15.65 0.43 3.21
CA ILE A 223 -15.00 -0.70 3.89
C ILE A 223 -14.91 -1.92 2.96
N ILE A 224 -16.00 -2.27 2.28
CA ILE A 224 -16.02 -3.39 1.31
C ILE A 224 -15.06 -3.10 0.15
N CYS A 225 -15.12 -1.90 -0.41
CA CYS A 225 -14.21 -1.49 -1.49
C CYS A 225 -12.74 -1.58 -1.06
N ALA A 226 -12.39 -1.01 0.08
CA ALA A 226 -11.02 -1.02 0.58
C ALA A 226 -10.56 -2.43 1.00
N GLY A 227 -11.41 -3.21 1.68
CA GLY A 227 -11.05 -4.51 2.23
C GLY A 227 -11.08 -5.63 1.20
N VAL A 228 -12.13 -5.70 0.38
CA VAL A 228 -12.29 -6.78 -0.61
C VAL A 228 -11.53 -6.44 -1.88
N PHE A 229 -11.90 -5.35 -2.59
CA PHE A 229 -11.32 -5.07 -3.90
C PHE A 229 -9.88 -4.56 -3.79
N SER A 230 -9.65 -3.52 -3.00
CA SER A 230 -8.35 -2.86 -2.95
C SER A 230 -7.32 -3.56 -2.05
N SER A 231 -7.73 -4.57 -1.28
CA SER A 231 -6.81 -5.37 -0.44
C SER A 231 -6.80 -6.83 -0.86
N ALA A 232 -7.90 -7.58 -0.70
CA ALA A 232 -7.90 -9.02 -0.90
C ALA A 232 -7.75 -9.42 -2.37
N VAL A 233 -8.58 -8.90 -3.28
CA VAL A 233 -8.47 -9.14 -4.74
C VAL A 233 -7.14 -8.59 -5.26
N ALA A 234 -6.77 -7.38 -4.85
CA ALA A 234 -5.50 -6.76 -5.23
C ALA A 234 -4.30 -7.62 -4.80
N PHE A 235 -4.33 -8.23 -3.60
CA PHE A 235 -3.26 -9.12 -3.14
C PHE A 235 -3.11 -10.35 -4.05
N LEU A 236 -4.20 -10.99 -4.46
CA LEU A 236 -4.15 -12.11 -5.39
C LEU A 236 -3.54 -11.71 -6.74
N LEU A 237 -3.96 -10.56 -7.28
CA LEU A 237 -3.40 -9.99 -8.52
C LEU A 237 -1.92 -9.68 -8.37
N MET A 238 -1.52 -9.07 -7.24
CA MET A 238 -0.14 -8.74 -6.91
C MET A 238 0.74 -10.00 -6.90
N VAL A 239 0.35 -11.04 -6.17
CA VAL A 239 1.13 -12.30 -6.10
C VAL A 239 1.22 -12.96 -7.46
N ALA A 240 0.13 -12.98 -8.25
CA ALA A 240 0.14 -13.50 -9.61
C ALA A 240 1.12 -12.74 -10.52
N LEU A 241 1.23 -11.41 -10.36
CA LEU A 241 2.19 -10.58 -11.10
C LEU A 241 3.62 -10.74 -10.59
N ILE A 242 3.83 -10.88 -9.27
CA ILE A 242 5.16 -11.18 -8.71
C ILE A 242 5.72 -12.48 -9.29
N LYS A 243 4.88 -13.53 -9.38
CA LYS A 243 5.28 -14.82 -10.00
C LYS A 243 5.68 -14.67 -11.47
N ARG A 244 5.04 -13.76 -12.21
CA ARG A 244 5.27 -13.58 -13.66
C ARG A 244 6.37 -12.57 -13.99
N TRP A 245 6.45 -11.49 -13.23
CA TRP A 245 7.28 -10.32 -13.54
C TRP A 245 8.40 -10.06 -12.54
N GLY A 246 8.35 -10.73 -11.36
CA GLY A 246 9.20 -10.41 -10.22
C GLY A 246 8.66 -9.22 -9.42
N ALA A 247 9.21 -9.04 -8.21
CA ALA A 247 8.72 -8.05 -7.24
C ALA A 247 8.90 -6.61 -7.71
N THR A 248 10.08 -6.25 -8.23
CA THR A 248 10.41 -4.88 -8.65
C THR A 248 9.55 -4.43 -9.84
N ARG A 249 9.36 -5.30 -10.85
CA ARG A 249 8.51 -4.97 -12.00
C ARG A 249 7.03 -4.93 -11.65
N MET A 250 6.56 -5.83 -10.77
CA MET A 250 5.19 -5.77 -10.26
C MET A 250 4.96 -4.46 -9.50
N ALA A 251 5.91 -4.05 -8.63
CA ALA A 251 5.79 -2.81 -7.87
C ALA A 251 5.59 -1.57 -8.75
N SER A 252 6.04 -1.57 -10.01
CA SER A 252 5.81 -0.45 -10.93
C SER A 252 4.34 -0.21 -11.30
N VAL A 253 3.46 -1.18 -11.04
CA VAL A 253 2.01 -0.97 -11.20
C VAL A 253 1.52 0.15 -10.27
N THR A 254 2.18 0.37 -9.12
CA THR A 254 1.84 1.46 -8.20
C THR A 254 1.97 2.87 -8.81
N TYR A 255 2.69 3.03 -9.95
CA TYR A 255 2.80 4.32 -10.64
C TYR A 255 1.47 4.84 -11.18
N PHE A 256 0.55 3.95 -11.47
CA PHE A 256 -0.79 4.33 -11.91
C PHE A 256 -1.69 4.76 -10.75
N SER A 257 -1.35 4.38 -9.51
CA SER A 257 -2.16 4.71 -8.32
C SER A 257 -2.35 6.23 -8.12
N PRO A 258 -1.32 7.10 -8.24
CA PRO A 258 -1.49 8.54 -8.11
C PRO A 258 -2.44 9.12 -9.16
N ILE A 259 -2.34 8.64 -10.41
CA ILE A 259 -3.19 9.11 -11.51
C ILE A 259 -4.65 8.77 -11.22
N ILE A 260 -4.92 7.53 -10.80
CA ILE A 260 -6.27 7.08 -10.47
C ILE A 260 -6.80 7.81 -9.26
N ALA A 261 -5.99 7.97 -8.19
CA ALA A 261 -6.38 8.72 -7.00
C ALA A 261 -6.71 10.19 -7.33
N MET A 262 -5.91 10.83 -8.18
CA MET A 262 -6.12 12.20 -8.64
C MET A 262 -7.42 12.35 -9.42
N VAL A 263 -7.69 11.44 -10.35
CA VAL A 263 -8.96 11.42 -11.11
C VAL A 263 -10.14 11.28 -10.15
N LEU A 264 -10.05 10.36 -9.19
CA LEU A 264 -11.11 10.16 -8.20
C LEU A 264 -11.29 11.38 -7.27
N ASP A 265 -10.23 12.08 -6.87
CA ASP A 265 -10.30 13.31 -6.07
C ASP A 265 -11.05 14.41 -6.84
N ILE A 266 -10.77 14.59 -8.14
CA ILE A 266 -11.45 15.58 -8.96
C ILE A 266 -12.96 15.29 -9.03
N PHE A 267 -13.33 14.05 -9.33
CA PHE A 267 -14.74 13.69 -9.54
C PHE A 267 -15.53 13.54 -8.23
N ALA A 268 -14.94 12.93 -7.20
CA ALA A 268 -15.65 12.61 -5.96
C ALA A 268 -15.55 13.71 -4.90
N LEU A 269 -14.41 14.41 -4.83
CA LEU A 269 -14.15 15.41 -3.80
C LEU A 269 -14.07 16.85 -4.34
N ARG A 270 -14.18 17.02 -5.66
CA ARG A 270 -14.03 18.32 -6.35
C ARG A 270 -12.68 19.01 -6.02
N ARG A 271 -11.66 18.19 -5.72
CA ARG A 271 -10.32 18.67 -5.36
C ARG A 271 -9.40 18.52 -6.56
N TYR A 272 -8.87 19.64 -7.02
CA TYR A 272 -7.85 19.64 -8.08
C TYR A 272 -6.45 19.51 -7.46
N PRO A 273 -5.52 18.77 -8.13
CA PRO A 273 -4.15 18.66 -7.67
C PRO A 273 -3.45 20.03 -7.74
N THR A 274 -2.57 20.27 -6.78
CA THR A 274 -1.75 21.49 -6.77
C THR A 274 -0.61 21.38 -7.81
N SER A 275 -0.04 22.54 -8.22
CA SER A 275 1.11 22.55 -9.12
C SER A 275 2.31 21.78 -8.55
N TYR A 276 2.52 21.81 -7.24
CA TYR A 276 3.57 21.06 -6.56
C TYR A 276 3.33 19.54 -6.62
N GLU A 277 2.08 19.10 -6.47
CA GLU A 277 1.72 17.68 -6.62
C GLU A 277 1.96 17.18 -8.05
N LEU A 278 1.60 17.97 -9.06
CA LEU A 278 1.83 17.64 -10.47
C LEU A 278 3.33 17.62 -10.81
N LEU A 279 4.07 18.64 -10.39
CA LEU A 279 5.51 18.72 -10.64
C LEU A 279 6.27 17.59 -9.93
N GLY A 280 5.98 17.35 -8.67
CA GLY A 280 6.61 16.28 -7.92
C GLY A 280 6.28 14.89 -8.47
N LEU A 281 5.04 14.68 -8.91
CA LEU A 281 4.64 13.44 -9.59
C LEU A 281 5.43 13.23 -10.89
N PHE A 282 5.60 14.28 -11.69
CA PHE A 282 6.41 14.24 -12.90
C PHE A 282 7.88 13.87 -12.62
N ILE A 283 8.49 14.51 -11.60
CA ILE A 283 9.86 14.21 -11.17
C ILE A 283 9.99 12.75 -10.70
N ILE A 284 9.02 12.25 -9.91
CA ILE A 284 8.98 10.85 -9.47
C ILE A 284 8.95 9.93 -10.70
N PHE A 285 8.11 10.19 -11.69
CA PHE A 285 8.03 9.36 -12.90
C PHE A 285 9.34 9.35 -13.69
N CYS A 286 10.03 10.48 -13.80
CA CYS A 286 11.38 10.52 -14.41
C CYS A 286 12.36 9.61 -13.64
N GLY A 287 12.37 9.67 -12.31
CA GLY A 287 13.21 8.81 -11.47
C GLY A 287 12.89 7.32 -11.65
N LEU A 288 11.61 6.98 -11.71
CA LEU A 288 11.15 5.61 -11.89
C LEU A 288 11.53 5.05 -13.27
N PHE A 289 11.44 5.86 -14.32
CA PHE A 289 11.90 5.49 -15.65
C PHE A 289 13.41 5.14 -15.67
N LEU A 290 14.21 5.88 -14.91
CA LEU A 290 15.64 5.59 -14.75
C LEU A 290 15.90 4.26 -14.05
N ILE A 291 15.11 3.91 -13.02
CA ILE A 291 15.26 2.66 -12.27
C ILE A 291 14.89 1.45 -13.13
N GLN A 292 13.84 1.55 -13.95
CA GLN A 292 13.25 0.41 -14.66
C GLN A 292 13.96 0.03 -15.98
N LYS A 293 14.65 0.94 -16.61
CA LYS A 293 15.28 0.64 -17.91
C LYS A 293 16.26 -0.54 -17.76
N PRO A 294 16.14 -1.61 -18.54
CA PRO A 294 17.02 -2.76 -18.43
C PRO A 294 18.48 -2.34 -18.59
N ILE A 295 19.36 -2.99 -17.82
CA ILE A 295 20.80 -2.86 -18.03
C ILE A 295 21.05 -3.60 -19.34
N LYS A 296 21.55 -2.90 -20.38
CA LYS A 296 22.14 -3.58 -21.52
C LYS A 296 23.40 -4.26 -20.99
N GLU A 297 23.43 -5.58 -21.06
CA GLU A 297 24.63 -6.39 -20.84
C GLU A 297 25.71 -6.00 -21.84
#